data_507c341efeee6165c97e5ccd696041ee
#
_entry.id   507c341efeee6165c97e5ccd696041ee
#
_cell.length_a   1.000
_cell.length_b   1.000
_cell.length_c   1.000
_cell.angle_alpha   90.00
_cell.angle_beta   90.00
_cell.angle_gamma   90.00
#
_symmetry.space_group_name_H-M   'P 1'
#
loop_
_entity.id
_entity.type
_entity.pdbx_description
1 polymer ?
#
loop_
_entity_poly.entity_id
_entity_poly.type
_entity_poly.pdbx_seq_one_letter_code
_entity_poly.pdbx_strand_id
1 'polypeptide(L)'
;MKTYLIDLDGTMYSGNTNIDGAREFIAYLQEKGLLYIFLTNNATRTKTQAKEHMLNLGFKNIKEDDFFTSAIATAKYIAKNYSERKCFMIGESGLEEALKEENFIFVEDKADFVVVGLDRKANYTKYSEALHHILAGAKFIATNSDRLLANNGLFDLGNGATVNMLEYASGVEAIKVGKPYQTILNILLEDKNLKKEDIILLGDNLETDIKLGYEGNIETIMVCSGVHDENDIERLKVYPTKVVKNLRELIKD
;
A
#
# COMPACT_ATOMS: atom_id res chain seq x y z
N MET A 1 -6.14 6.62 -22.47
CA MET A 1 -6.73 5.28 -22.13
C MET A 1 -6.69 5.13 -20.62
N LYS A 2 -7.79 4.67 -20.01
CA LYS A 2 -7.86 4.55 -18.54
C LYS A 2 -6.96 3.43 -18.01
N THR A 3 -6.31 3.69 -16.90
CA THR A 3 -5.50 2.72 -16.15
C THR A 3 -6.15 2.47 -14.79
N TYR A 4 -6.38 1.23 -14.44
CA TYR A 4 -6.94 0.85 -13.14
C TYR A 4 -5.84 0.72 -12.09
N LEU A 5 -5.92 1.50 -11.01
CA LEU A 5 -5.16 1.27 -9.79
C LEU A 5 -6.03 0.45 -8.85
N ILE A 6 -5.64 -0.78 -8.57
CA ILE A 6 -6.50 -1.77 -7.91
C ILE A 6 -5.88 -2.15 -6.57
N ASP A 7 -6.62 -1.98 -5.48
CA ASP A 7 -6.22 -2.53 -4.19
C ASP A 7 -6.26 -4.07 -4.20
N LEU A 8 -5.58 -4.69 -3.24
CA LEU A 8 -5.45 -6.15 -3.14
C LEU A 8 -6.28 -6.74 -2.00
N ASP A 9 -5.92 -6.43 -0.75
CA ASP A 9 -6.52 -7.03 0.44
C ASP A 9 -7.92 -6.47 0.70
N GLY A 10 -8.97 -7.30 0.58
CA GLY A 10 -10.38 -6.88 0.65
C GLY A 10 -11.02 -6.61 -0.72
N THR A 11 -10.20 -6.39 -1.75
CA THR A 11 -10.65 -6.09 -3.13
C THR A 11 -10.46 -7.28 -4.08
N MET A 12 -9.26 -7.84 -4.15
CA MET A 12 -8.97 -9.01 -4.99
C MET A 12 -9.07 -10.33 -4.22
N TYR A 13 -8.66 -10.30 -2.97
CA TYR A 13 -8.70 -11.45 -2.06
C TYR A 13 -8.80 -11.00 -0.60
N SER A 14 -9.15 -11.92 0.30
CA SER A 14 -9.03 -11.77 1.74
C SER A 14 -8.24 -12.96 2.28
N GLY A 15 -7.01 -12.71 2.73
CA GLY A 15 -6.06 -13.76 3.10
C GLY A 15 -5.75 -14.70 1.93
N ASN A 16 -6.26 -15.96 2.02
CA ASN A 16 -6.11 -16.98 0.99
C ASN A 16 -7.41 -17.26 0.21
N THR A 17 -8.41 -16.39 0.31
CA THR A 17 -9.71 -16.57 -0.34
C THR A 17 -9.94 -15.47 -1.37
N ASN A 18 -10.30 -15.85 -2.60
CA ASN A 18 -10.65 -14.89 -3.64
C ASN A 18 -11.94 -14.14 -3.30
N ILE A 19 -11.97 -12.86 -3.59
CA ILE A 19 -13.21 -12.09 -3.66
C ILE A 19 -13.97 -12.48 -4.92
N ASP A 20 -15.31 -12.58 -4.81
CA ASP A 20 -16.16 -12.98 -5.94
C ASP A 20 -16.03 -11.99 -7.11
N GLY A 21 -15.83 -12.55 -8.31
CA GLY A 21 -15.63 -11.77 -9.54
C GLY A 21 -14.23 -11.21 -9.75
N ALA A 22 -13.30 -11.32 -8.78
CA ALA A 22 -11.98 -10.71 -8.89
C ALA A 22 -11.14 -11.30 -10.04
N ARG A 23 -11.08 -12.62 -10.14
CA ARG A 23 -10.33 -13.29 -11.23
C ARG A 23 -10.92 -12.98 -12.60
N GLU A 24 -12.23 -13.00 -12.70
CA GLU A 24 -12.97 -12.69 -13.92
C GLU A 24 -12.75 -11.24 -14.34
N PHE A 25 -12.71 -10.32 -13.38
CA PHE A 25 -12.45 -8.91 -13.67
C PHE A 25 -11.02 -8.68 -14.18
N ILE A 26 -10.00 -9.30 -13.57
CA ILE A 26 -8.63 -9.22 -14.09
C ILE A 26 -8.50 -9.85 -15.47
N ALA A 27 -9.13 -11.02 -15.71
CA ALA A 27 -9.16 -11.65 -17.03
C ALA A 27 -9.84 -10.74 -18.08
N TYR A 28 -10.94 -10.08 -17.71
CA TYR A 28 -11.60 -9.09 -18.56
C TYR A 28 -10.69 -7.91 -18.91
N LEU A 29 -9.97 -7.33 -17.95
CA LEU A 29 -9.03 -6.23 -18.22
C LEU A 29 -7.93 -6.68 -19.20
N GLN A 30 -7.40 -7.89 -19.00
CA GLN A 30 -6.38 -8.48 -19.87
C GLN A 30 -6.90 -8.71 -21.29
N GLU A 31 -8.11 -9.25 -21.42
CA GLU A 31 -8.75 -9.51 -22.72
C GLU A 31 -9.02 -8.22 -23.50
N LYS A 32 -9.51 -7.18 -22.81
CA LYS A 32 -9.79 -5.88 -23.43
C LYS A 32 -8.51 -5.01 -23.61
N GLY A 33 -7.34 -5.50 -23.19
CA GLY A 33 -6.08 -4.75 -23.27
C GLY A 33 -6.06 -3.48 -22.40
N LEU A 34 -6.85 -3.47 -21.32
CA LEU A 34 -6.91 -2.36 -20.38
C LEU A 34 -5.75 -2.45 -19.38
N LEU A 35 -5.12 -1.32 -19.10
CA LEU A 35 -3.99 -1.27 -18.17
C LEU A 35 -4.47 -1.32 -16.72
N TYR A 36 -3.74 -2.04 -15.90
CA TYR A 36 -3.95 -2.07 -14.45
C TYR A 36 -2.64 -2.17 -13.70
N ILE A 37 -2.65 -1.66 -12.46
CA ILE A 37 -1.54 -1.74 -11.50
C ILE A 37 -2.18 -2.07 -10.14
N PHE A 38 -1.65 -3.07 -9.46
CA PHE A 38 -2.03 -3.36 -8.08
C PHE A 38 -1.36 -2.38 -7.13
N LEU A 39 -2.16 -1.52 -6.49
CA LEU A 39 -1.70 -0.49 -5.56
C LEU A 39 -2.04 -0.87 -4.12
N THR A 40 -1.05 -1.33 -3.36
CA THR A 40 -1.28 -1.88 -2.02
C THR A 40 -0.44 -1.19 -0.94
N ASN A 41 -1.02 -1.06 0.27
CA ASN A 41 -0.29 -0.67 1.48
C ASN A 41 0.57 -1.80 2.06
N ASN A 42 0.41 -3.03 1.58
CA ASN A 42 1.19 -4.16 2.06
C ASN A 42 2.67 -4.01 1.65
N ALA A 43 3.52 -3.73 2.63
CA ALA A 43 4.98 -3.58 2.48
C ALA A 43 5.76 -4.86 2.85
N THR A 44 5.08 -5.96 3.20
CA THR A 44 5.74 -7.15 3.73
C THR A 44 6.25 -8.10 2.65
N ARG A 45 5.56 -8.15 1.50
CA ARG A 45 5.88 -9.04 0.39
C ARG A 45 6.73 -8.34 -0.67
N THR A 46 7.70 -9.07 -1.23
CA THR A 46 8.38 -8.67 -2.47
C THR A 46 7.42 -8.74 -3.66
N LYS A 47 7.76 -8.14 -4.79
CA LYS A 47 6.97 -8.25 -6.04
C LYS A 47 6.77 -9.71 -6.46
N THR A 48 7.83 -10.51 -6.35
CA THR A 48 7.78 -11.95 -6.63
C THR A 48 6.81 -12.67 -5.71
N GLN A 49 6.88 -12.44 -4.39
CA GLN A 49 5.97 -13.06 -3.41
C GLN A 49 4.52 -12.63 -3.63
N ALA A 50 4.27 -11.37 -3.97
CA ALA A 50 2.93 -10.88 -4.27
C ALA A 50 2.36 -11.54 -5.54
N LYS A 51 3.17 -11.65 -6.60
CA LYS A 51 2.81 -12.38 -7.82
C LYS A 51 2.50 -13.85 -7.55
N GLU A 52 3.37 -14.55 -6.83
CA GLU A 52 3.17 -15.96 -6.48
C GLU A 52 1.89 -16.16 -5.67
N HIS A 53 1.59 -15.27 -4.74
CA HIS A 53 0.36 -15.32 -3.98
C HIS A 53 -0.88 -15.21 -4.89
N MET A 54 -0.89 -14.25 -5.82
CA MET A 54 -1.98 -14.09 -6.80
C MET A 54 -2.11 -15.32 -7.72
N LEU A 55 -0.99 -15.88 -8.20
CA LEU A 55 -0.99 -17.08 -9.03
C LEU A 55 -1.55 -18.30 -8.27
N ASN A 56 -1.18 -18.46 -7.00
CA ASN A 56 -1.71 -19.52 -6.13
C ASN A 56 -3.21 -19.38 -5.87
N LEU A 57 -3.74 -18.15 -5.87
CA LEU A 57 -5.17 -17.86 -5.83
C LEU A 57 -5.88 -18.06 -7.18
N GLY A 58 -5.16 -18.49 -8.23
CA GLY A 58 -5.70 -18.81 -9.55
C GLY A 58 -5.85 -17.63 -10.51
N PHE A 59 -5.31 -16.45 -10.19
CA PHE A 59 -5.15 -15.37 -11.16
C PHE A 59 -4.14 -15.79 -12.24
N LYS A 60 -4.31 -15.32 -13.46
CA LYS A 60 -3.47 -15.71 -14.60
C LYS A 60 -2.73 -14.49 -15.17
N ASN A 61 -1.59 -14.75 -15.79
CA ASN A 61 -0.79 -13.75 -16.52
C ASN A 61 -0.38 -12.53 -15.68
N ILE A 62 -0.22 -12.69 -14.36
CA ILE A 62 0.24 -11.66 -13.44
C ILE A 62 1.76 -11.51 -13.54
N LYS A 63 2.25 -10.27 -13.63
CA LYS A 63 3.67 -9.94 -13.70
C LYS A 63 4.12 -9.21 -12.44
N GLU A 64 5.40 -9.22 -12.15
CA GLU A 64 5.99 -8.46 -11.02
C GLU A 64 5.81 -6.95 -11.19
N ASP A 65 5.87 -6.46 -12.43
CA ASP A 65 5.69 -5.05 -12.76
C ASP A 65 4.24 -4.55 -12.62
N ASP A 66 3.29 -5.48 -12.42
CA ASP A 66 1.90 -5.12 -12.14
C ASP A 66 1.71 -4.61 -10.69
N PHE A 67 2.73 -4.74 -9.81
CA PHE A 67 2.65 -4.35 -8.40
C PHE A 67 3.36 -3.03 -8.10
N PHE A 68 2.66 -2.16 -7.37
CA PHE A 68 3.21 -0.96 -6.78
C PHE A 68 2.82 -0.91 -5.30
N THR A 69 3.77 -1.24 -4.43
CA THR A 69 3.53 -1.35 -2.99
C THR A 69 3.92 -0.07 -2.26
N SER A 70 3.43 0.10 -1.04
CA SER A 70 3.87 1.20 -0.18
C SER A 70 5.38 1.13 0.14
N ALA A 71 5.98 -0.06 0.11
CA ALA A 71 7.43 -0.24 0.23
C ALA A 71 8.18 0.40 -0.94
N ILE A 72 7.75 0.10 -2.18
CA ILE A 72 8.33 0.67 -3.41
C ILE A 72 8.17 2.18 -3.41
N ALA A 73 6.95 2.66 -3.11
CA ALA A 73 6.69 4.09 -3.04
C ALA A 73 7.57 4.80 -2.01
N THR A 74 7.79 4.18 -0.84
CA THR A 74 8.63 4.73 0.23
C THR A 74 10.09 4.81 -0.19
N ALA A 75 10.65 3.74 -0.73
CA ALA A 75 12.04 3.72 -1.19
C ALA A 75 12.27 4.79 -2.28
N LYS A 76 11.40 4.85 -3.30
CA LYS A 76 11.47 5.86 -4.36
C LYS A 76 11.26 7.28 -3.85
N TYR A 77 10.33 7.48 -2.89
CA TYR A 77 10.11 8.79 -2.28
C TYR A 77 11.39 9.30 -1.59
N ILE A 78 12.05 8.45 -0.79
CA ILE A 78 13.27 8.84 -0.10
C ILE A 78 14.39 9.08 -1.13
N ALA A 79 14.58 8.15 -2.08
CA ALA A 79 15.63 8.26 -3.10
C ALA A 79 15.52 9.52 -3.96
N LYS A 80 14.28 9.97 -4.23
CA LYS A 80 14.02 11.19 -5.01
C LYS A 80 14.29 12.47 -4.23
N ASN A 81 13.94 12.50 -2.94
CA ASN A 81 13.95 13.74 -2.16
C ASN A 81 15.23 13.95 -1.36
N TYR A 82 16.07 12.92 -1.21
CA TYR A 82 17.26 12.96 -0.37
C TYR A 82 18.44 12.25 -1.05
N SER A 83 19.67 12.73 -0.77
CA SER A 83 20.91 12.13 -1.27
C SER A 83 21.45 11.02 -0.38
N GLU A 84 21.12 11.08 0.91
CA GLU A 84 21.59 10.13 1.93
C GLU A 84 20.96 8.75 1.71
N ARG A 85 21.68 7.68 2.10
CA ARG A 85 21.26 6.29 1.83
C ARG A 85 21.40 5.35 3.03
N LYS A 86 21.78 5.85 4.21
CA LYS A 86 21.89 5.01 5.40
C LYS A 86 20.56 4.91 6.10
N CYS A 87 20.02 3.71 6.25
CA CYS A 87 18.75 3.54 6.94
C CYS A 87 18.80 2.44 8.01
N PHE A 88 18.04 2.67 9.07
CA PHE A 88 17.60 1.63 9.99
C PHE A 88 16.19 1.24 9.62
N MET A 89 15.93 -0.06 9.49
CA MET A 89 14.66 -0.57 8.98
C MET A 89 13.93 -1.43 10.02
N ILE A 90 12.65 -1.13 10.23
CA ILE A 90 11.67 -2.06 10.78
C ILE A 90 10.79 -2.49 9.61
N GLY A 91 10.79 -3.78 9.25
CA GLY A 91 10.02 -4.26 8.12
C GLY A 91 10.45 -5.66 7.67
N GLU A 92 9.67 -6.23 6.78
CA GLU A 92 9.89 -7.55 6.21
C GLU A 92 10.53 -7.46 4.80
N SER A 93 10.67 -8.60 4.13
CA SER A 93 11.41 -8.74 2.86
C SER A 93 10.97 -7.77 1.74
N GLY A 94 9.69 -7.41 1.68
CA GLY A 94 9.21 -6.48 0.67
C GLY A 94 9.79 -5.06 0.82
N LEU A 95 9.89 -4.58 2.06
CA LEU A 95 10.52 -3.28 2.32
C LEU A 95 12.04 -3.36 2.13
N GLU A 96 12.65 -4.46 2.57
CA GLU A 96 14.09 -4.68 2.41
C GLU A 96 14.50 -4.67 0.93
N GLU A 97 13.77 -5.40 0.08
CA GLU A 97 14.01 -5.45 -1.37
C GLU A 97 13.86 -4.06 -2.01
N ALA A 98 12.76 -3.36 -1.71
CA ALA A 98 12.49 -2.04 -2.28
C ALA A 98 13.58 -1.00 -1.90
N LEU A 99 14.06 -1.02 -0.66
CA LEU A 99 15.15 -0.14 -0.23
C LEU A 99 16.48 -0.51 -0.90
N LYS A 100 16.78 -1.80 -1.07
CA LYS A 100 17.98 -2.25 -1.79
C LYS A 100 17.96 -1.87 -3.27
N GLU A 101 16.81 -1.95 -3.93
CA GLU A 101 16.64 -1.52 -5.33
C GLU A 101 17.00 -0.02 -5.50
N GLU A 102 16.76 0.82 -4.48
CA GLU A 102 17.10 2.24 -4.48
C GLU A 102 18.48 2.54 -3.82
N ASN A 103 19.33 1.51 -3.67
CA ASN A 103 20.70 1.57 -3.15
C ASN A 103 20.82 2.03 -1.69
N PHE A 104 19.83 1.75 -0.84
CA PHE A 104 19.94 2.00 0.58
C PHE A 104 20.86 1.00 1.27
N ILE A 105 21.61 1.49 2.26
CA ILE A 105 22.56 0.74 3.09
C ILE A 105 21.97 0.64 4.48
N PHE A 106 21.75 -0.60 4.95
CA PHE A 106 21.30 -0.84 6.31
C PHE A 106 22.45 -0.69 7.30
N VAL A 107 22.20 0.09 8.34
CA VAL A 107 23.22 0.42 9.36
C VAL A 107 22.65 0.20 10.76
N GLU A 108 23.53 -0.17 11.68
CA GLU A 108 23.24 -0.23 13.12
C GLU A 108 23.53 1.10 13.82
N ASP A 109 24.46 1.89 13.27
CA ASP A 109 24.86 3.19 13.80
C ASP A 109 24.62 4.31 12.78
N LYS A 110 24.23 5.49 13.28
CA LYS A 110 24.11 6.74 12.51
C LYS A 110 23.28 6.59 11.22
N ALA A 111 22.07 6.11 11.37
CA ALA A 111 21.10 6.09 10.26
C ALA A 111 20.67 7.55 9.92
N ASP A 112 20.53 7.81 8.62
CA ASP A 112 19.93 9.07 8.12
C ASP A 112 18.39 8.97 8.15
N PHE A 113 17.89 7.72 8.02
CA PHE A 113 16.46 7.40 8.00
C PHE A 113 16.14 6.24 8.93
N VAL A 114 15.01 6.34 9.62
CA VAL A 114 14.29 5.20 10.21
C VAL A 114 13.08 4.94 9.35
N VAL A 115 13.07 3.79 8.66
CA VAL A 115 11.99 3.40 7.76
C VAL A 115 11.18 2.28 8.41
N VAL A 116 9.89 2.54 8.66
CA VAL A 116 9.02 1.62 9.39
C VAL A 116 7.91 1.09 8.50
N GLY A 117 7.92 -0.20 8.28
CA GLY A 117 6.86 -1.03 7.74
C GLY A 117 6.48 -2.13 8.73
N LEU A 118 5.45 -2.89 8.42
CA LEU A 118 5.04 -4.01 9.26
C LEU A 118 6.17 -5.05 9.36
N ASP A 119 6.51 -5.42 10.59
CA ASP A 119 7.47 -6.48 10.93
C ASP A 119 6.92 -7.34 12.07
N ARG A 120 6.45 -8.54 11.75
CA ARG A 120 5.88 -9.47 12.73
C ARG A 120 6.92 -10.10 13.66
N LYS A 121 8.21 -9.89 13.37
CA LYS A 121 9.34 -10.42 14.15
C LYS A 121 10.06 -9.32 14.95
N ALA A 122 9.68 -8.06 14.78
CA ALA A 122 10.24 -6.97 15.54
C ALA A 122 9.99 -7.14 17.04
N ASN A 123 10.93 -6.72 17.84
CA ASN A 123 10.90 -6.87 19.29
C ASN A 123 11.29 -5.55 19.97
N TYR A 124 11.25 -5.55 21.31
CA TYR A 124 11.55 -4.36 22.11
C TYR A 124 12.91 -3.74 21.79
N THR A 125 13.94 -4.58 21.58
CA THR A 125 15.29 -4.08 21.23
C THR A 125 15.26 -3.33 19.91
N LYS A 126 14.70 -3.91 18.87
CA LYS A 126 14.61 -3.29 17.53
C LYS A 126 13.82 -1.98 17.56
N TYR A 127 12.74 -1.92 18.34
CA TYR A 127 11.97 -0.68 18.51
C TYR A 127 12.77 0.40 19.27
N SER A 128 13.54 0.00 20.30
CA SER A 128 14.38 0.93 21.06
C SER A 128 15.53 1.48 20.22
N GLU A 129 16.14 0.65 19.37
CA GLU A 129 17.18 1.08 18.42
C GLU A 129 16.60 2.08 17.40
N ALA A 130 15.43 1.81 16.83
CA ALA A 130 14.73 2.75 15.96
C ALA A 130 14.48 4.10 16.68
N LEU A 131 14.00 4.06 17.93
CA LEU A 131 13.78 5.26 18.73
C LEU A 131 15.08 6.03 18.94
N HIS A 132 16.21 5.36 19.24
CA HIS A 132 17.51 6.02 19.42
C HIS A 132 17.94 6.77 18.16
N HIS A 133 17.76 6.17 16.96
CA HIS A 133 18.05 6.84 15.70
C HIS A 133 17.14 8.04 15.45
N ILE A 134 15.83 7.94 15.73
CA ILE A 134 14.89 9.07 15.58
C ILE A 134 15.32 10.22 16.50
N LEU A 135 15.61 9.93 17.77
CA LEU A 135 16.06 10.95 18.73
C LEU A 135 17.43 11.55 18.38
N ALA A 136 18.28 10.81 17.66
CA ALA A 136 19.54 11.30 17.12
C ALA A 136 19.38 12.15 15.83
N GLY A 137 18.14 12.35 15.35
CA GLY A 137 17.83 13.22 14.21
C GLY A 137 17.65 12.51 12.89
N ALA A 138 17.58 11.16 12.84
CA ALA A 138 17.21 10.44 11.64
C ALA A 138 15.77 10.78 11.22
N LYS A 139 15.54 10.92 9.92
CA LYS A 139 14.20 11.18 9.39
C LYS A 139 13.32 9.94 9.57
N PHE A 140 12.16 10.13 10.20
CA PHE A 140 11.22 9.06 10.48
C PHE A 140 10.21 8.92 9.34
N ILE A 141 10.21 7.77 8.65
CA ILE A 141 9.38 7.48 7.47
C ILE A 141 8.56 6.22 7.73
N ALA A 142 7.27 6.26 7.44
CA ALA A 142 6.36 5.13 7.56
C ALA A 142 5.82 4.71 6.19
N THR A 143 5.86 3.41 5.88
CA THR A 143 5.33 2.87 4.63
C THR A 143 3.83 3.08 4.52
N ASN A 144 3.10 2.94 5.62
CA ASN A 144 1.66 3.16 5.74
C ASN A 144 1.28 3.42 7.21
N SER A 145 0.02 3.79 7.44
CA SER A 145 -0.54 4.08 8.76
C SER A 145 -1.74 3.20 9.12
N ASP A 146 -1.87 2.03 8.49
CA ASP A 146 -2.98 1.11 8.73
C ASP A 146 -3.01 0.67 10.18
N ARG A 147 -4.15 0.88 10.85
CA ARG A 147 -4.30 0.58 12.28
C ARG A 147 -4.41 -0.91 12.54
N LEU A 148 -5.14 -1.60 11.69
CA LEU A 148 -5.52 -3.01 11.83
C LEU A 148 -5.26 -3.76 10.54
N LEU A 149 -5.02 -5.06 10.67
CA LEU A 149 -4.96 -6.01 9.57
C LEU A 149 -6.05 -7.06 9.79
N ALA A 150 -6.85 -7.33 8.78
CA ALA A 150 -7.82 -8.41 8.81
C ALA A 150 -7.10 -9.78 8.86
N ASN A 151 -7.50 -10.65 9.80
CA ASN A 151 -6.94 -11.98 9.97
C ASN A 151 -8.03 -12.97 10.37
N ASN A 152 -8.59 -13.71 9.40
CA ASN A 152 -9.55 -14.80 9.61
C ASN A 152 -10.70 -14.45 10.59
N GLY A 153 -11.33 -13.29 10.41
CA GLY A 153 -12.42 -12.81 11.25
C GLY A 153 -11.97 -12.12 12.56
N LEU A 154 -10.66 -12.01 12.78
CA LEU A 154 -10.03 -11.23 13.84
C LEU A 154 -9.27 -10.05 13.23
N PHE A 155 -8.66 -9.24 14.09
CA PHE A 155 -7.79 -8.15 13.69
C PHE A 155 -6.45 -8.26 14.40
N ASP A 156 -5.37 -8.16 13.60
CA ASP A 156 -4.02 -7.98 14.09
C ASP A 156 -3.63 -6.50 14.06
N LEU A 157 -2.53 -6.17 14.74
CA LEU A 157 -1.97 -4.82 14.71
C LEU A 157 -1.43 -4.49 13.31
N GLY A 158 -1.87 -3.37 12.75
CA GLY A 158 -1.30 -2.80 11.53
C GLY A 158 -0.01 -2.01 11.82
N ASN A 159 0.69 -1.64 10.77
CA ASN A 159 1.92 -0.84 10.87
C ASN A 159 1.72 0.49 11.60
N GLY A 160 0.55 1.11 11.46
CA GLY A 160 0.20 2.36 12.13
C GLY A 160 0.29 2.27 13.65
N ALA A 161 0.07 1.10 14.26
CA ALA A 161 0.24 0.90 15.70
C ALA A 161 1.73 1.05 16.10
N THR A 162 2.66 0.45 15.34
CA THR A 162 4.10 0.60 15.55
C THR A 162 4.55 2.05 15.31
N VAL A 163 4.06 2.67 14.24
CA VAL A 163 4.37 4.07 13.93
C VAL A 163 3.93 4.98 15.07
N ASN A 164 2.68 4.88 15.53
CA ASN A 164 2.16 5.69 16.63
C ASN A 164 2.92 5.48 17.94
N MET A 165 3.34 4.25 18.23
CA MET A 165 4.18 3.96 19.40
C MET A 165 5.51 4.73 19.33
N LEU A 166 6.17 4.75 18.19
CA LEU A 166 7.43 5.47 17.99
C LEU A 166 7.23 6.99 17.93
N GLU A 167 6.15 7.48 17.33
CA GLU A 167 5.75 8.89 17.35
C GLU A 167 5.54 9.37 18.79
N TYR A 168 4.79 8.60 19.57
CA TYR A 168 4.53 8.91 20.98
C TYR A 168 5.82 8.97 21.81
N ALA A 169 6.71 7.97 21.64
CA ALA A 169 7.93 7.86 22.40
C ALA A 169 8.99 8.94 22.02
N SER A 170 9.07 9.28 20.73
CA SER A 170 10.07 10.22 20.21
C SER A 170 9.61 11.68 20.23
N GLY A 171 8.30 11.92 20.21
CA GLY A 171 7.73 13.24 19.93
C GLY A 171 7.92 13.71 18.48
N VAL A 172 8.36 12.82 17.58
CA VAL A 172 8.61 13.13 16.17
C VAL A 172 7.54 12.46 15.32
N GLU A 173 6.84 13.21 14.48
CA GLU A 173 5.84 12.70 13.56
C GLU A 173 6.50 12.05 12.33
N ALA A 174 6.00 10.88 11.92
CA ALA A 174 6.49 10.17 10.74
C ALA A 174 5.97 10.80 9.44
N ILE A 175 6.82 10.84 8.42
CA ILE A 175 6.37 11.08 7.04
C ILE A 175 5.70 9.78 6.55
N LYS A 176 4.39 9.82 6.33
CA LYS A 176 3.58 8.68 5.91
C LYS A 176 3.44 8.67 4.40
N VAL A 177 3.72 7.54 3.75
CA VAL A 177 3.80 7.45 2.28
C VAL A 177 2.59 6.75 1.66
N GLY A 178 2.18 5.59 2.18
CA GLY A 178 1.09 4.76 1.65
C GLY A 178 -0.27 5.43 1.62
N LYS A 179 -1.27 4.76 1.06
CA LYS A 179 -2.67 5.23 1.05
C LYS A 179 -3.13 5.56 2.49
N PRO A 180 -3.87 6.64 2.74
CA PRO A 180 -4.48 7.58 1.79
C PRO A 180 -3.61 8.79 1.39
N TYR A 181 -2.33 8.79 1.76
CA TYR A 181 -1.46 9.94 1.49
C TYR A 181 -1.16 10.08 0.01
N GLN A 182 -1.25 11.33 -0.52
CA GLN A 182 -1.03 11.62 -1.93
C GLN A 182 0.41 11.28 -2.40
N THR A 183 1.32 11.07 -1.46
CA THR A 183 2.71 10.70 -1.74
C THR A 183 2.82 9.43 -2.58
N ILE A 184 2.12 8.35 -2.21
CA ILE A 184 2.17 7.09 -2.98
C ILE A 184 1.66 7.28 -4.40
N LEU A 185 0.58 8.05 -4.56
CA LEU A 185 -0.01 8.31 -5.88
C LEU A 185 0.93 9.14 -6.75
N ASN A 186 1.51 10.21 -6.21
CA ASN A 186 2.41 11.09 -6.96
C ASN A 186 3.67 10.33 -7.42
N ILE A 187 4.25 9.50 -6.56
CA ILE A 187 5.41 8.66 -6.92
C ILE A 187 5.03 7.64 -7.99
N LEU A 188 3.86 6.98 -7.87
CA LEU A 188 3.38 6.03 -8.89
C LEU A 188 3.17 6.70 -10.24
N LEU A 189 2.47 7.83 -10.27
CA LEU A 189 2.19 8.55 -11.53
C LEU A 189 3.48 8.94 -12.25
N GLU A 190 4.48 9.40 -11.51
CA GLU A 190 5.78 9.75 -12.07
C GLU A 190 6.55 8.51 -12.53
N ASP A 191 6.64 7.45 -11.70
CA ASP A 191 7.34 6.20 -12.02
C ASP A 191 6.79 5.52 -13.28
N LYS A 192 5.47 5.55 -13.44
CA LYS A 192 4.77 4.91 -14.55
C LYS A 192 4.44 5.87 -15.70
N ASN A 193 4.84 7.13 -15.60
CA ASN A 193 4.53 8.19 -16.56
C ASN A 193 3.02 8.28 -16.89
N LEU A 194 2.19 8.27 -15.83
CA LEU A 194 0.73 8.31 -15.93
C LEU A 194 0.19 9.69 -15.55
N LYS A 195 -0.99 10.01 -16.08
CA LYS A 195 -1.71 11.24 -15.76
C LYS A 195 -2.91 10.94 -14.88
N LYS A 196 -3.23 11.84 -13.94
CA LYS A 196 -4.37 11.67 -13.01
C LYS A 196 -5.71 11.47 -13.73
N GLU A 197 -5.93 12.19 -14.83
CA GLU A 197 -7.16 12.10 -15.63
C GLU A 197 -7.36 10.74 -16.30
N ASP A 198 -6.30 9.93 -16.42
CA ASP A 198 -6.36 8.59 -16.99
C ASP A 198 -6.52 7.48 -15.95
N ILE A 199 -6.59 7.83 -14.65
CA ILE A 199 -6.66 6.85 -13.56
C ILE A 199 -8.10 6.57 -13.14
N ILE A 200 -8.38 5.31 -12.80
CA ILE A 200 -9.51 4.86 -12.00
C ILE A 200 -8.95 4.09 -10.81
N LEU A 201 -9.27 4.49 -9.61
CA LEU A 201 -8.86 3.81 -8.39
C LEU A 201 -9.98 2.91 -7.88
N LEU A 202 -9.69 1.62 -7.73
CA LEU A 202 -10.62 0.58 -7.27
C LEU A 202 -10.17 0.03 -5.93
N GLY A 203 -11.03 0.06 -4.92
CA GLY A 203 -10.74 -0.47 -3.59
C GLY A 203 -12.01 -0.67 -2.75
N ASP A 204 -11.85 -1.27 -1.58
CA ASP A 204 -12.93 -1.58 -0.63
C ASP A 204 -12.92 -0.67 0.61
N ASN A 205 -11.87 0.10 0.80
CA ASN A 205 -11.64 0.86 2.02
C ASN A 205 -11.78 2.36 1.79
N LEU A 206 -12.82 2.96 2.41
CA LEU A 206 -13.08 4.40 2.34
C LEU A 206 -11.96 5.24 2.96
N GLU A 207 -11.30 4.75 4.02
CA GLU A 207 -10.26 5.51 4.74
C GLU A 207 -8.89 5.48 4.04
N THR A 208 -8.67 4.58 3.08
CA THR A 208 -7.42 4.45 2.33
C THR A 208 -7.63 4.68 0.83
N ASP A 209 -8.25 3.74 0.14
CA ASP A 209 -8.38 3.74 -1.32
C ASP A 209 -9.23 4.88 -1.83
N ILE A 210 -10.47 4.93 -1.33
CA ILE A 210 -11.44 5.90 -1.81
C ILE A 210 -11.03 7.31 -1.39
N LYS A 211 -10.52 7.47 -0.15
CA LYS A 211 -9.98 8.75 0.32
C LYS A 211 -8.82 9.23 -0.53
N LEU A 212 -7.88 8.34 -0.90
CA LEU A 212 -6.76 8.68 -1.79
C LEU A 212 -7.27 9.28 -3.12
N GLY A 213 -8.24 8.61 -3.74
CA GLY A 213 -8.80 9.08 -4.99
C GLY A 213 -9.66 10.34 -4.83
N TYR A 214 -10.50 10.39 -3.80
CA TYR A 214 -11.36 11.53 -3.49
C TYR A 214 -10.55 12.82 -3.27
N GLU A 215 -9.53 12.77 -2.41
CA GLU A 215 -8.63 13.90 -2.17
C GLU A 215 -7.72 14.21 -3.37
N GLY A 216 -7.41 13.18 -4.18
CA GLY A 216 -6.62 13.32 -5.41
C GLY A 216 -7.39 13.82 -6.64
N ASN A 217 -8.73 13.99 -6.53
CA ASN A 217 -9.63 14.27 -7.66
C ASN A 217 -9.49 13.23 -8.78
N ILE A 218 -9.47 11.94 -8.40
CA ILE A 218 -9.40 10.79 -9.30
C ILE A 218 -10.74 10.04 -9.24
N GLU A 219 -11.15 9.49 -10.36
CA GLU A 219 -12.31 8.60 -10.44
C GLU A 219 -12.11 7.37 -9.52
N THR A 220 -13.07 7.10 -8.64
CA THR A 220 -13.00 6.01 -7.67
C THR A 220 -14.16 5.05 -7.83
N ILE A 221 -13.86 3.75 -7.71
CA ILE A 221 -14.87 2.69 -7.64
C ILE A 221 -14.70 1.97 -6.31
N MET A 222 -15.72 2.05 -5.46
CA MET A 222 -15.78 1.29 -4.22
C MET A 222 -16.43 -0.06 -4.47
N VAL A 223 -15.80 -1.15 -4.04
CA VAL A 223 -16.41 -2.48 -4.00
C VAL A 223 -16.72 -2.86 -2.56
N CYS A 224 -17.97 -3.30 -2.31
CA CYS A 224 -18.45 -3.66 -0.97
C CYS A 224 -18.08 -5.10 -0.59
N SER A 225 -16.83 -5.49 -0.77
CA SER A 225 -16.34 -6.85 -0.51
C SER A 225 -15.41 -6.96 0.69
N GLY A 226 -15.01 -5.84 1.26
CA GLY A 226 -13.97 -5.82 2.29
C GLY A 226 -14.34 -5.02 3.54
N VAL A 227 -13.62 -3.90 3.78
CA VAL A 227 -13.67 -3.18 5.07
C VAL A 227 -14.95 -2.36 5.25
N HIS A 228 -15.43 -1.69 4.20
CA HIS A 228 -16.56 -0.77 4.28
C HIS A 228 -17.69 -1.13 3.32
N ASP A 229 -18.90 -0.68 3.66
CA ASP A 229 -20.08 -0.77 2.81
C ASP A 229 -20.71 0.63 2.53
N GLU A 230 -21.80 0.66 1.78
CA GLU A 230 -22.48 1.90 1.39
C GLU A 230 -22.92 2.77 2.60
N ASN A 231 -23.21 2.15 3.75
CA ASN A 231 -23.65 2.84 4.96
C ASN A 231 -22.53 3.66 5.61
N ASP A 232 -21.27 3.30 5.32
CA ASP A 232 -20.09 4.00 5.87
C ASP A 232 -19.79 5.31 5.14
N ILE A 233 -20.29 5.48 3.91
CA ILE A 233 -20.00 6.65 3.06
C ILE A 233 -20.41 7.95 3.77
N GLU A 234 -21.65 8.02 4.26
CA GLU A 234 -22.16 9.21 4.96
C GLU A 234 -21.46 9.43 6.32
N ARG A 235 -21.15 8.35 7.02
CA ARG A 235 -20.43 8.42 8.30
C ARG A 235 -19.03 8.98 8.16
N LEU A 236 -18.30 8.55 7.13
CA LEU A 236 -16.91 8.94 6.87
C LEU A 236 -16.79 10.18 5.98
N LYS A 237 -17.87 10.57 5.31
CA LYS A 237 -17.92 11.71 4.35
C LYS A 237 -16.86 11.59 3.25
N VAL A 238 -16.62 10.39 2.77
CA VAL A 238 -15.72 10.07 1.65
C VAL A 238 -16.56 9.47 0.54
N TYR A 239 -16.71 10.18 -0.56
CA TYR A 239 -17.69 9.86 -1.60
C TYR A 239 -17.01 9.24 -2.82
N PRO A 240 -17.19 7.93 -3.07
CA PRO A 240 -16.71 7.29 -4.30
C PRO A 240 -17.49 7.79 -5.52
N THR A 241 -16.84 7.79 -6.69
CA THR A 241 -17.51 8.12 -7.96
C THR A 241 -18.55 7.04 -8.33
N LYS A 242 -18.27 5.78 -8.00
CA LYS A 242 -19.14 4.64 -8.23
C LYS A 242 -19.03 3.65 -7.08
N VAL A 243 -20.14 3.00 -6.73
CA VAL A 243 -20.19 1.86 -5.79
C VAL A 243 -20.68 0.63 -6.55
N VAL A 244 -20.07 -0.52 -6.28
CA VAL A 244 -20.49 -1.83 -6.78
C VAL A 244 -20.49 -2.84 -5.64
N LYS A 245 -21.44 -3.79 -5.68
CA LYS A 245 -21.53 -4.85 -4.67
C LYS A 245 -20.46 -5.92 -4.86
N ASN A 246 -20.11 -6.19 -6.12
CA ASN A 246 -19.04 -7.11 -6.48
C ASN A 246 -18.42 -6.71 -7.82
N LEU A 247 -17.26 -7.28 -8.13
CA LEU A 247 -16.47 -6.92 -9.31
C LEU A 247 -17.09 -7.38 -10.64
N ARG A 248 -18.03 -8.33 -10.62
CA ARG A 248 -18.74 -8.76 -11.85
C ARG A 248 -19.55 -7.63 -12.49
N GLU A 249 -20.01 -6.65 -11.67
CA GLU A 249 -20.73 -5.48 -12.19
C GLU A 249 -19.86 -4.55 -13.05
N LEU A 250 -18.54 -4.73 -13.03
CA LEU A 250 -17.60 -3.97 -13.85
C LEU A 250 -17.27 -4.68 -15.17
N ILE A 251 -17.63 -5.94 -15.31
CA ILE A 251 -17.43 -6.73 -16.53
C ILE A 251 -18.58 -6.39 -17.50
N LYS A 252 -18.21 -5.85 -18.65
CA LYS A 252 -19.18 -5.54 -19.73
C LYS A 252 -19.02 -6.54 -20.84
N ASP A 253 -20.15 -7.00 -21.39
CA ASP A 253 -20.23 -7.87 -22.56
C ASP A 253 -19.56 -7.26 -23.81
#